data_f93684bd586f6625e49bc6f67f136644
#
_entry.id   f93684bd586f6625e49bc6f67f136644
#
_cell.length_a   1.000
_cell.length_b   1.000
_cell.length_c   1.000
_cell.angle_alpha   90.00
_cell.angle_beta   90.00
_cell.angle_gamma   90.00
#
_symmetry.space_group_name_H-M   'P 1'
#
loop_
_entity.id
_entity.type
_entity.pdbx_description
1 polymer ?
#
loop_
_entity_poly.entity_id
_entity_poly.type
_entity_poly.pdbx_seq_one_letter_code
_entity_poly.pdbx_strand_id
1 'polypeptide(L)'
;MEVNWYGDMDHIDGEKESWKCAIDNIGMWVGRSYDTFGLLFGVRNHANFEPVASRRGVPDELSTKGRDRVEDDRDWCHSFTYITLEELNEIDWEETAEEEDGRIRIYDEDDEIQMKAAGVGSLSDEEEEKIREGEEMVKELDNGQVRKYRLEKMKKKDALSGAWEKLIDLMEVFGETYGKENVRLVVWFDN
;
A
#
# COMPACT_ATOMS: atom_id res chain seq x y z
N MET A 1 -11.94 1.16 -4.05
CA MET A 1 -10.99 2.10 -4.68
C MET A 1 -11.35 2.40 -6.12
N GLU A 2 -10.92 3.52 -6.65
CA GLU A 2 -11.06 3.87 -8.06
C GLU A 2 -9.91 4.76 -8.54
N VAL A 3 -9.49 4.60 -9.81
CA VAL A 3 -8.61 5.54 -10.51
C VAL A 3 -9.49 6.57 -11.20
N ASN A 4 -9.24 7.84 -10.94
CA ASN A 4 -9.95 8.95 -11.54
C ASN A 4 -9.01 9.78 -12.42
N TRP A 5 -9.60 10.40 -13.43
CA TRP A 5 -8.98 11.49 -14.18
C TRP A 5 -9.93 12.69 -14.21
N TYR A 6 -9.35 13.89 -14.31
CA TYR A 6 -10.09 15.15 -14.40
C TYR A 6 -10.03 15.68 -15.82
N GLY A 7 -11.15 16.09 -16.36
CA GLY A 7 -11.21 16.67 -17.70
C GLY A 7 -12.62 16.89 -18.19
N ASP A 8 -12.70 17.50 -19.37
CA ASP A 8 -13.96 17.77 -20.06
C ASP A 8 -14.32 16.61 -21.00
N MET A 9 -15.53 16.08 -20.84
CA MET A 9 -16.13 15.12 -21.75
C MET A 9 -17.35 15.75 -22.45
N ASP A 10 -17.12 16.82 -23.17
CA ASP A 10 -18.15 17.65 -23.87
C ASP A 10 -19.16 16.87 -24.74
N HIS A 11 -19.00 15.58 -24.91
CA HIS A 11 -19.76 14.83 -25.91
C HIS A 11 -20.75 13.79 -25.35
N ILE A 12 -20.76 13.50 -24.05
CA ILE A 12 -21.62 12.43 -23.50
C ILE A 12 -22.69 12.95 -22.53
N ASP A 13 -22.36 13.84 -21.59
CA ASP A 13 -23.28 14.21 -20.51
C ASP A 13 -23.57 15.72 -20.37
N GLY A 14 -22.91 16.58 -21.14
CA GLY A 14 -23.09 18.04 -21.02
C GLY A 14 -22.57 18.64 -19.70
N GLU A 15 -21.91 17.85 -18.84
CA GLU A 15 -21.24 18.31 -17.65
C GLU A 15 -19.84 18.83 -17.99
N LYS A 16 -19.61 20.08 -17.65
CA LYS A 16 -18.28 20.70 -17.71
C LYS A 16 -17.36 19.99 -16.73
N GLU A 17 -16.07 20.10 -17.00
CA GLU A 17 -14.94 19.59 -16.23
C GLU A 17 -15.28 18.94 -14.89
N SER A 18 -15.05 17.64 -14.77
CA SER A 18 -15.31 16.88 -13.54
C SER A 18 -14.43 15.65 -13.47
N TRP A 19 -14.29 15.11 -12.27
CA TRP A 19 -13.62 13.83 -12.05
C TRP A 19 -14.42 12.67 -12.64
N LYS A 20 -13.77 11.86 -13.46
CA LYS A 20 -14.34 10.66 -14.08
C LYS A 20 -13.66 9.41 -13.54
N CYS A 21 -14.43 8.36 -13.27
CA CYS A 21 -13.89 7.05 -12.92
C CYS A 21 -13.38 6.36 -14.19
N ALA A 22 -12.07 6.12 -14.24
CA ALA A 22 -11.44 5.34 -15.31
C ALA A 22 -11.53 3.84 -15.02
N ILE A 23 -11.17 3.44 -13.79
CA ILE A 23 -11.14 2.04 -13.36
C ILE A 23 -11.58 1.99 -11.92
N ASP A 24 -12.38 0.99 -11.57
CA ASP A 24 -12.76 0.67 -10.20
C ASP A 24 -12.19 -0.69 -9.73
N ASN A 25 -12.40 -1.02 -8.47
CA ASN A 25 -11.95 -2.26 -7.87
C ASN A 25 -12.59 -3.53 -8.47
N ILE A 26 -13.65 -3.41 -9.26
CA ILE A 26 -14.23 -4.53 -10.00
C ILE A 26 -13.42 -4.79 -11.27
N GLY A 27 -12.95 -3.72 -11.91
CA GLY A 27 -12.12 -3.81 -13.11
C GLY A 27 -10.67 -4.24 -12.84
N MET A 28 -10.16 -3.96 -11.63
CA MET A 28 -8.78 -4.29 -11.26
C MET A 28 -8.65 -4.68 -9.79
N TRP A 29 -8.33 -5.93 -9.52
CA TRP A 29 -8.02 -6.43 -8.18
C TRP A 29 -6.52 -6.36 -7.90
N VAL A 30 -6.12 -5.50 -6.96
CA VAL A 30 -4.70 -5.33 -6.57
C VAL A 30 -4.30 -6.14 -5.33
N GLY A 31 -5.23 -6.88 -4.74
CA GLY A 31 -4.98 -7.69 -3.55
C GLY A 31 -4.77 -6.88 -2.27
N ARG A 32 -4.56 -7.59 -1.16
CA ARG A 32 -4.21 -7.01 0.14
C ARG A 32 -2.69 -6.94 0.27
N SER A 33 -2.13 -5.76 0.11
CA SER A 33 -0.70 -5.49 0.36
C SER A 33 -0.58 -4.51 1.52
N TYR A 34 -0.39 -5.02 2.74
CA TYR A 34 -0.25 -4.17 3.92
C TYR A 34 0.98 -3.26 3.85
N ASP A 35 2.05 -3.72 3.20
CA ASP A 35 3.24 -2.90 3.01
C ASP A 35 2.94 -1.70 2.11
N THR A 36 2.23 -1.90 0.99
CA THR A 36 1.78 -0.81 0.11
C THR A 36 0.76 0.10 0.83
N PHE A 37 -0.18 -0.49 1.59
CA PHE A 37 -1.16 0.30 2.35
C PHE A 37 -0.48 1.15 3.44
N GLY A 38 0.53 0.60 4.11
CA GLY A 38 1.35 1.30 5.10
C GLY A 38 2.09 2.47 4.48
N LEU A 39 2.83 2.21 3.39
CA LEU A 39 3.63 3.20 2.69
C LEU A 39 2.78 4.34 2.12
N LEU A 40 1.73 4.02 1.37
CA LEU A 40 0.96 5.05 0.69
C LEU A 40 -0.07 5.74 1.59
N PHE A 41 -0.72 5.00 2.49
CA PHE A 41 -1.91 5.48 3.19
C PHE A 41 -1.86 5.38 4.72
N GLY A 42 -0.81 4.83 5.30
CA GLY A 42 -0.66 4.66 6.74
C GLY A 42 -1.60 3.61 7.35
N VAL A 43 -2.17 2.71 6.54
CA VAL A 43 -3.06 1.65 6.98
C VAL A 43 -2.27 0.37 7.22
N ARG A 44 -2.31 -0.16 8.47
CA ARG A 44 -1.53 -1.33 8.89
C ARG A 44 -0.03 -1.19 8.56
N ASN A 45 0.51 -0.03 8.84
CA ASN A 45 1.89 0.37 8.54
C ASN A 45 2.90 -0.33 9.48
N HIS A 46 3.11 -1.62 9.27
CA HIS A 46 4.05 -2.40 10.06
C HIS A 46 5.52 -2.06 9.76
N ALA A 47 5.80 -1.56 8.57
CA ALA A 47 7.14 -1.21 8.11
C ALA A 47 7.58 0.19 8.57
N ASN A 48 6.75 0.90 9.34
CA ASN A 48 7.03 2.21 9.93
C ASN A 48 7.45 3.29 8.90
N PHE A 49 6.85 3.27 7.71
CA PHE A 49 7.04 4.34 6.74
C PHE A 49 6.33 5.63 7.19
N GLU A 50 6.89 6.78 6.82
CA GLU A 50 6.12 8.03 6.79
C GLU A 50 5.13 7.94 5.61
N PRO A 51 3.82 7.92 5.85
CA PRO A 51 2.84 7.67 4.79
C PRO A 51 2.67 8.87 3.87
N VAL A 52 2.62 8.63 2.56
CA VAL A 52 2.50 9.70 1.55
C VAL A 52 1.14 10.41 1.60
N ALA A 53 0.05 9.67 1.73
CA ALA A 53 -1.32 10.20 1.58
C ALA A 53 -2.27 9.71 2.68
N SER A 54 -1.84 9.84 3.95
CA SER A 54 -2.60 9.34 5.11
C SER A 54 -3.78 10.23 5.46
N ARG A 55 -4.96 9.61 5.68
CA ARG A 55 -6.14 10.20 6.35
C ARG A 55 -6.65 11.53 5.79
N ARG A 56 -6.60 11.72 4.49
CA ARG A 56 -7.09 12.96 3.84
C ARG A 56 -8.61 13.05 3.82
N GLY A 57 -9.30 11.93 4.07
CA GLY A 57 -10.74 11.85 3.92
C GLY A 57 -11.18 11.61 2.47
N VAL A 58 -12.46 11.75 2.24
CA VAL A 58 -13.04 11.73 0.90
C VAL A 58 -12.72 13.04 0.20
N PRO A 59 -12.25 13.02 -1.07
CA PRO A 59 -12.05 14.26 -1.82
C PRO A 59 -13.35 15.06 -1.94
N ASP A 60 -13.25 16.39 -1.97
CA ASP A 60 -14.42 17.28 -2.10
C ASP A 60 -15.24 16.99 -3.36
N GLU A 61 -14.56 16.64 -4.45
CA GLU A 61 -15.18 16.25 -5.70
C GLU A 61 -14.87 14.77 -6.01
N LEU A 62 -15.91 13.99 -6.24
CA LEU A 62 -15.82 12.59 -6.65
C LEU A 62 -16.41 12.40 -8.05
N SER A 63 -15.97 11.36 -8.75
CA SER A 63 -16.74 10.82 -9.86
C SER A 63 -18.15 10.45 -9.40
N THR A 64 -19.13 10.44 -10.30
CA THR A 64 -20.49 9.98 -9.96
C THR A 64 -20.46 8.59 -9.35
N LYS A 65 -19.68 7.68 -9.95
CA LYS A 65 -19.52 6.31 -9.45
C LYS A 65 -18.85 6.24 -8.08
N GLY A 66 -17.82 7.07 -7.86
CA GLY A 66 -17.13 7.16 -6.57
C GLY A 66 -18.04 7.66 -5.46
N ARG A 67 -18.91 8.61 -5.77
CA ARG A 67 -19.89 9.14 -4.80
C ARG A 67 -20.87 8.05 -4.35
N ASP A 68 -21.46 7.34 -5.30
CA ASP A 68 -22.40 6.25 -5.01
C ASP A 68 -21.71 5.17 -4.14
N ARG A 69 -20.47 4.81 -4.49
CA ARG A 69 -19.69 3.82 -3.74
C ARG A 69 -19.32 4.26 -2.34
N VAL A 70 -18.88 5.51 -2.16
CA VAL A 70 -18.54 6.04 -0.84
C VAL A 70 -19.79 6.08 0.06
N GLU A 71 -20.96 6.40 -0.51
CA GLU A 71 -22.23 6.40 0.23
C GLU A 71 -22.61 4.98 0.68
N ASP A 72 -22.51 3.98 -0.21
CA ASP A 72 -22.80 2.57 0.09
C ASP A 72 -21.83 1.97 1.10
N ASP A 73 -20.54 2.30 1.00
CA ASP A 73 -19.45 1.68 1.77
C ASP A 73 -19.15 2.41 3.10
N ARG A 74 -19.72 3.59 3.34
CA ARG A 74 -19.37 4.48 4.47
C ARG A 74 -19.48 3.82 5.85
N ASP A 75 -20.45 2.95 6.03
CA ASP A 75 -20.71 2.30 7.33
C ASP A 75 -19.79 1.08 7.58
N TRP A 76 -19.15 0.56 6.52
CA TRP A 76 -18.35 -0.68 6.55
C TRP A 76 -16.86 -0.44 6.30
N CYS A 77 -16.52 0.74 5.78
CA CYS A 77 -15.17 1.09 5.39
C CYS A 77 -14.62 2.25 6.22
N HIS A 78 -13.30 2.33 6.26
CA HIS A 78 -12.56 3.34 7.01
C HIS A 78 -11.39 3.92 6.20
N SER A 79 -10.71 4.90 6.77
CA SER A 79 -9.46 5.47 6.23
C SER A 79 -9.57 5.91 4.78
N PHE A 80 -10.67 6.59 4.46
CA PHE A 80 -10.84 7.23 3.14
C PHE A 80 -9.70 8.19 2.89
N THR A 81 -9.09 8.10 1.71
CA THR A 81 -8.01 8.99 1.31
C THR A 81 -7.80 8.95 -0.21
N TYR A 82 -6.90 9.77 -0.71
CA TYR A 82 -6.54 9.78 -2.12
C TYR A 82 -5.08 10.21 -2.31
N ILE A 83 -4.49 9.81 -3.42
CA ILE A 83 -3.15 10.18 -3.84
C ILE A 83 -3.17 10.52 -5.32
N THR A 84 -2.48 11.60 -5.71
CA THR A 84 -2.34 11.98 -7.11
C THR A 84 -1.19 11.23 -7.77
N LEU A 85 -1.20 11.13 -9.08
CA LEU A 85 -0.07 10.56 -9.83
C LEU A 85 1.18 11.43 -9.70
N GLU A 86 1.03 12.75 -9.58
CA GLU A 86 2.13 13.66 -9.32
C GLU A 86 2.84 13.31 -8.02
N GLU A 87 2.10 13.11 -6.92
CA GLU A 87 2.66 12.71 -5.63
C GLU A 87 3.32 11.31 -5.67
N LEU A 88 2.76 10.37 -6.43
CA LEU A 88 3.38 9.05 -6.63
C LEU A 88 4.74 9.17 -7.33
N ASN A 89 4.87 10.12 -8.26
CA ASN A 89 6.11 10.36 -8.99
C ASN A 89 7.18 11.12 -8.18
N GLU A 90 6.81 11.74 -7.07
CA GLU A 90 7.75 12.39 -6.16
C GLU A 90 8.36 11.43 -5.13
N ILE A 91 7.85 10.18 -5.04
CA ILE A 91 8.36 9.19 -4.09
C ILE A 91 9.77 8.77 -4.48
N ASP A 92 10.73 8.92 -3.56
CA ASP A 92 12.04 8.24 -3.66
C ASP A 92 11.88 6.76 -3.30
N TRP A 93 11.72 5.92 -4.31
CA TRP A 93 11.54 4.48 -4.14
C TRP A 93 12.76 3.75 -3.57
N GLU A 94 13.96 4.34 -3.62
CA GLU A 94 15.16 3.76 -3.02
C GLU A 94 15.35 4.12 -1.55
N GLU A 95 14.56 5.06 -1.04
CA GLU A 95 14.57 5.41 0.36
C GLU A 95 14.17 4.23 1.25
N THR A 96 14.86 4.09 2.38
CA THR A 96 14.61 3.08 3.39
C THR A 96 13.84 3.70 4.56
N ALA A 97 12.88 2.97 5.14
CA ALA A 97 12.17 3.40 6.35
C ALA A 97 13.17 3.80 7.47
N GLU A 98 12.80 4.80 8.26
CA GLU A 98 13.66 5.27 9.35
C GLU A 98 13.79 4.22 10.47
N GLU A 99 12.71 3.49 10.73
CA GLU A 99 12.63 2.44 11.75
C GLU A 99 12.56 1.05 11.12
N GLU A 100 12.80 0.03 11.93
CA GLU A 100 12.64 -1.36 11.53
C GLU A 100 11.16 -1.75 11.37
N ASP A 101 10.89 -2.72 10.49
CA ASP A 101 9.58 -3.35 10.36
C ASP A 101 9.23 -4.04 11.70
N GLY A 102 8.08 -3.75 12.27
CA GLY A 102 7.61 -4.34 13.52
C GLY A 102 7.35 -5.85 13.44
N ARG A 103 7.51 -6.45 12.26
CA ARG A 103 7.37 -7.90 12.04
C ARG A 103 8.74 -8.56 11.93
N ILE A 104 8.92 -9.67 12.63
CA ILE A 104 10.10 -10.50 12.53
C ILE A 104 10.14 -11.14 11.14
N ARG A 105 11.26 -10.97 10.43
CA ARG A 105 11.51 -11.67 9.18
C ARG A 105 12.16 -13.02 9.46
N ILE A 106 11.67 -14.04 8.77
CA ILE A 106 12.12 -15.42 8.88
C ILE A 106 12.77 -15.83 7.59
N TYR A 107 14.02 -16.25 7.67
CA TYR A 107 14.85 -16.69 6.56
C TYR A 107 15.19 -18.16 6.72
N ASP A 108 15.48 -18.82 5.61
CA ASP A 108 16.08 -20.15 5.60
C ASP A 108 17.63 -20.08 5.74
N GLU A 109 18.27 -21.22 5.56
CA GLU A 109 19.74 -21.34 5.64
C GLU A 109 20.48 -20.54 4.55
N ASP A 110 19.86 -20.35 3.39
CA ASP A 110 20.39 -19.62 2.25
C ASP A 110 20.08 -18.11 2.28
N ASP A 111 19.55 -17.60 3.40
CA ASP A 111 19.07 -16.22 3.57
C ASP A 111 17.93 -15.82 2.63
N GLU A 112 17.13 -16.79 2.18
CA GLU A 112 15.91 -16.50 1.45
C GLU A 112 14.74 -16.24 2.42
N ILE A 113 14.04 -15.12 2.22
CA ILE A 113 12.92 -14.75 3.07
C ILE A 113 11.74 -15.71 2.88
N GLN A 114 11.30 -16.33 3.96
CA GLN A 114 10.17 -17.26 3.98
C GLN A 114 8.88 -16.57 4.38
N MET A 115 8.93 -15.68 5.37
CA MET A 115 7.75 -14.93 5.83
C MET A 115 8.13 -13.73 6.70
N LYS A 116 7.12 -12.89 6.94
CA LYS A 116 7.13 -11.82 7.95
C LYS A 116 5.99 -12.09 8.94
N ALA A 117 6.24 -12.02 10.23
CA ALA A 117 5.26 -12.29 11.27
C ALA A 117 5.35 -11.31 12.44
N ALA A 118 4.21 -10.89 12.98
CA ALA A 118 4.15 -10.05 14.17
C ALA A 118 4.57 -10.78 15.43
N GLY A 119 4.43 -12.11 15.46
CA GLY A 119 4.90 -13.03 16.48
C GLY A 119 5.18 -14.39 15.86
N VAL A 120 6.09 -15.14 16.42
CA VAL A 120 6.61 -16.40 15.87
C VAL A 120 6.45 -17.52 16.87
N GLY A 121 5.46 -18.39 16.67
CA GLY A 121 5.13 -19.47 17.61
C GLY A 121 6.23 -20.51 17.90
N SER A 122 7.34 -20.49 17.13
CA SER A 122 8.52 -21.33 17.39
C SER A 122 9.58 -20.64 18.26
N LEU A 123 9.34 -19.39 18.66
CA LEU A 123 10.20 -18.63 19.55
C LEU A 123 9.53 -18.50 20.93
N SER A 124 10.32 -18.41 21.99
CA SER A 124 9.87 -17.98 23.30
C SER A 124 9.75 -16.45 23.37
N ASP A 125 9.04 -15.94 24.37
CA ASP A 125 8.91 -14.49 24.59
C ASP A 125 10.29 -13.83 24.78
N GLU A 126 11.23 -14.49 25.47
CA GLU A 126 12.59 -13.99 25.67
C GLU A 126 13.39 -13.95 24.34
N GLU A 127 13.19 -14.93 23.47
CA GLU A 127 13.82 -14.98 22.15
C GLU A 127 13.26 -13.87 21.24
N GLU A 128 11.95 -13.65 21.27
CA GLU A 128 11.34 -12.54 20.51
C GLU A 128 11.80 -11.17 21.01
N GLU A 129 11.94 -11.00 22.35
CA GLU A 129 12.42 -9.75 22.94
C GLU A 129 13.84 -9.41 22.48
N LYS A 130 14.77 -10.38 22.48
CA LYS A 130 16.12 -10.18 21.94
C LYS A 130 16.15 -9.75 20.48
N ILE A 131 15.29 -10.39 19.65
CA ILE A 131 15.18 -10.00 18.24
C ILE A 131 14.65 -8.56 18.13
N ARG A 132 13.71 -8.16 18.98
CA ARG A 132 13.17 -6.78 19.02
C ARG A 132 14.19 -5.76 19.55
N GLU A 133 15.21 -6.21 20.28
CA GLU A 133 16.37 -5.41 20.70
C GLU A 133 17.48 -5.35 19.63
N GLY A 134 17.26 -5.97 18.46
CA GLY A 134 18.17 -5.91 17.31
C GLY A 134 19.12 -7.10 17.19
N GLU A 135 18.94 -8.18 17.98
CA GLU A 135 19.74 -9.39 17.83
C GLU A 135 19.22 -10.27 16.69
N GLU A 136 20.13 -10.85 15.91
CA GLU A 136 19.79 -11.93 14.99
C GLU A 136 19.79 -13.25 15.75
N MET A 137 18.76 -14.06 15.54
CA MET A 137 18.67 -15.40 16.13
C MET A 137 18.69 -16.47 15.04
N VAL A 138 19.46 -17.53 15.28
CA VAL A 138 19.53 -18.73 14.44
C VAL A 138 19.04 -19.93 15.23
N LYS A 139 18.09 -20.68 14.67
CA LYS A 139 17.49 -21.84 15.35
C LYS A 139 17.38 -23.01 14.39
N GLU A 140 17.84 -24.17 14.83
CA GLU A 140 17.58 -25.43 14.17
C GLU A 140 16.24 -26.00 14.66
N LEU A 141 15.38 -26.34 13.72
CA LEU A 141 14.07 -26.94 14.00
C LEU A 141 14.18 -28.46 14.13
N ASP A 142 13.17 -29.09 14.73
CA ASP A 142 13.11 -30.54 14.96
C ASP A 142 13.29 -31.40 13.68
N ASN A 143 13.01 -30.82 12.52
CA ASN A 143 13.16 -31.45 11.22
C ASN A 143 14.56 -31.23 10.58
N GLY A 144 15.50 -30.62 11.31
CA GLY A 144 16.84 -30.31 10.85
C GLY A 144 16.97 -29.06 9.95
N GLN A 145 15.90 -28.32 9.73
CA GLN A 145 15.95 -27.05 9.00
C GLN A 145 16.49 -25.94 9.89
N VAL A 146 17.35 -25.09 9.35
CA VAL A 146 17.85 -23.89 10.00
C VAL A 146 16.97 -22.70 9.62
N ARG A 147 16.59 -21.89 10.60
CA ARG A 147 15.90 -20.61 10.39
C ARG A 147 16.64 -19.49 11.08
N LYS A 148 16.68 -18.34 10.41
CA LYS A 148 17.24 -17.08 10.94
C LYS A 148 16.09 -16.10 11.12
N TYR A 149 16.13 -15.37 12.22
CA TYR A 149 15.08 -14.43 12.63
C TYR A 149 15.73 -13.09 12.93
N ARG A 150 15.23 -12.02 12.32
CA ARG A 150 15.70 -10.66 12.59
C ARG A 150 14.66 -9.61 12.21
N LEU A 151 14.81 -8.42 12.76
CA LEU A 151 14.13 -7.21 12.27
C LEU A 151 14.98 -6.57 11.18
N GLU A 152 14.32 -5.94 10.24
CA GLU A 152 14.99 -5.17 9.19
C GLU A 152 14.16 -3.96 8.78
N LYS A 153 14.84 -2.91 8.36
CA LYS A 153 14.21 -1.79 7.68
C LYS A 153 13.79 -2.21 6.27
N MET A 154 12.71 -1.62 5.79
CA MET A 154 12.19 -1.89 4.45
C MET A 154 12.46 -0.71 3.53
N LYS A 155 12.87 -0.97 2.29
CA LYS A 155 12.87 0.05 1.23
C LYS A 155 11.46 0.27 0.69
N LYS A 156 11.16 1.50 0.28
CA LYS A 156 9.84 1.86 -0.27
C LYS A 156 9.48 1.01 -1.50
N LYS A 157 10.42 0.74 -2.39
CA LYS A 157 10.19 -0.12 -3.56
C LYS A 157 9.76 -1.55 -3.19
N ASP A 158 10.29 -2.10 -2.09
CA ASP A 158 9.97 -3.45 -1.63
C ASP A 158 8.57 -3.55 -0.99
N ALA A 159 7.94 -2.41 -0.73
CA ALA A 159 6.57 -2.34 -0.25
C ALA A 159 5.52 -2.48 -1.36
N LEU A 160 5.89 -2.24 -2.62
CA LEU A 160 4.98 -2.42 -3.73
C LEU A 160 4.83 -3.90 -4.10
N SER A 161 3.59 -4.36 -4.24
CA SER A 161 3.34 -5.65 -4.89
C SER A 161 3.15 -5.45 -6.39
N GLY A 162 3.44 -6.48 -7.20
CA GLY A 162 3.38 -6.38 -8.65
C GLY A 162 2.02 -5.99 -9.24
N ALA A 163 0.92 -6.15 -8.49
CA ALA A 163 -0.39 -5.65 -8.89
C ALA A 163 -0.50 -4.13 -8.68
N TRP A 164 0.13 -3.60 -7.63
CA TRP A 164 0.20 -2.16 -7.36
C TRP A 164 1.12 -1.43 -8.32
N GLU A 165 2.25 -2.03 -8.69
CA GLU A 165 3.11 -1.50 -9.76
C GLU A 165 2.32 -1.33 -11.06
N LYS A 166 1.56 -2.35 -11.48
CA LYS A 166 0.72 -2.29 -12.68
C LYS A 166 -0.41 -1.25 -12.58
N LEU A 167 -0.95 -1.01 -11.38
CA LEU A 167 -1.93 0.04 -11.18
C LEU A 167 -1.29 1.42 -11.39
N ILE A 168 -0.09 1.64 -10.86
CA ILE A 168 0.66 2.88 -11.06
C ILE A 168 1.03 3.05 -12.54
N ASP A 169 1.53 2.02 -13.22
CA ASP A 169 1.80 2.04 -14.67
C ASP A 169 0.56 2.47 -15.46
N LEU A 170 -0.61 1.97 -15.07
CA LEU A 170 -1.86 2.34 -15.71
C LEU A 170 -2.25 3.80 -15.45
N MET A 171 -2.02 4.32 -14.24
CA MET A 171 -2.19 5.74 -13.93
C MET A 171 -1.25 6.62 -14.77
N GLU A 172 -0.02 6.16 -15.04
CA GLU A 172 0.91 6.87 -15.94
C GLU A 172 0.35 7.02 -17.36
N VAL A 173 -0.28 5.97 -17.90
CA VAL A 173 -0.93 6.05 -19.22
C VAL A 173 -2.03 7.12 -19.24
N PHE A 174 -2.81 7.26 -18.17
CA PHE A 174 -3.77 8.36 -18.06
C PHE A 174 -3.07 9.71 -17.88
N GLY A 175 -1.98 9.76 -17.10
CA GLY A 175 -1.19 10.97 -16.88
C GLY A 175 -0.57 11.54 -18.17
N GLU A 176 -0.16 10.69 -19.10
CA GLU A 176 0.32 11.09 -20.42
C GLU A 176 -0.76 11.81 -21.24
N THR A 177 -2.02 11.45 -21.03
CA THR A 177 -3.15 12.01 -21.81
C THR A 177 -3.75 13.24 -21.14
N TYR A 178 -3.91 13.21 -19.81
CA TYR A 178 -4.71 14.22 -19.09
C TYR A 178 -3.88 15.14 -18.19
N GLY A 179 -2.57 14.87 -18.02
CA GLY A 179 -1.70 15.53 -17.04
C GLY A 179 -1.67 14.76 -15.70
N LYS A 180 -0.49 14.70 -15.09
CA LYS A 180 -0.28 13.90 -13.85
C LYS A 180 -1.06 14.46 -12.67
N GLU A 181 -1.21 15.76 -12.58
CA GLU A 181 -2.01 16.47 -11.59
C GLU A 181 -3.51 16.17 -11.72
N ASN A 182 -3.94 15.73 -12.90
CA ASN A 182 -5.32 15.39 -13.22
C ASN A 182 -5.62 13.89 -13.15
N VAL A 183 -4.73 13.11 -12.57
CA VAL A 183 -4.93 11.67 -12.33
C VAL A 183 -4.74 11.37 -10.85
N ARG A 184 -5.68 10.67 -10.25
CA ARG A 184 -5.58 10.26 -8.84
C ARG A 184 -6.16 8.88 -8.60
N LEU A 185 -5.72 8.27 -7.52
CA LEU A 185 -6.29 7.07 -6.94
C LEU A 185 -7.06 7.45 -5.66
N VAL A 186 -8.33 7.12 -5.59
CA VAL A 186 -9.16 7.25 -4.38
C VAL A 186 -9.33 5.88 -3.75
N VAL A 187 -9.06 5.77 -2.45
CA VAL A 187 -9.08 4.50 -1.72
C VAL A 187 -9.86 4.59 -0.43
N TRP A 188 -10.39 3.44 -0.01
CA TRP A 188 -10.96 3.19 1.32
C TRP A 188 -10.77 1.71 1.66
N PHE A 189 -10.80 1.39 2.93
CA PHE A 189 -10.39 0.09 3.44
C PHE A 189 -11.51 -0.55 4.24
N ASP A 190 -11.71 -1.83 4.05
CA ASP A 190 -12.52 -2.69 4.90
C ASP A 190 -11.70 -3.29 6.06
N ASN A 191 -12.37 -3.81 7.08
CA ASN A 191 -11.73 -4.49 8.21
C ASN A 191 -11.37 -5.96 7.89
#